data_c6f3a636cba2d60184ba7d458c696a3f
#
_entry.id   c6f3a636cba2d60184ba7d458c696a3f
#
_cell.length_a   1.000
_cell.length_b   1.000
_cell.length_c   1.000
_cell.angle_alpha   90.00
_cell.angle_beta   90.00
_cell.angle_gamma   90.00
#
_symmetry.space_group_name_H-M   'P 1'
#
loop_
_entity.id
_entity.type
_entity.pdbx_description
1 polymer ?
#
loop_
_entity_poly.entity_id
_entity_poly.type
_entity_poly.pdbx_seq_one_letter_code
_entity_poly.pdbx_strand_id
1 'polypeptide(L)'
;DPGDINGLDYIVPLTNTSKAAPTSTQDFNSYLYDIASIDPEVWRSRGVDGDMLAEQFITRVLADQTLDGGFDGYYGYSVATAKEGETVIGQGSVPETISALSALASYRDKENVAAAIEAGLTYLSSVQLADGSFECWGDTPNGAVTLSMLSLMDKLDISIDDERFVKNGNTVADAMRTFYVDGVGFISDFEVEAPLDDLSRLPVYENPVMGNYSTI
;
A
#
# COMPACT_ATOMS: atom_id res chain seq x y z
N ASP A 1 0.02 -25.34 6.18
CA ASP A 1 -0.25 -25.25 4.74
C ASP A 1 -1.51 -24.37 4.55
N PRO A 2 -1.40 -23.17 3.93
CA PRO A 2 -2.56 -22.30 3.69
C PRO A 2 -3.60 -22.93 2.74
N GLY A 3 -3.26 -24.02 2.07
CA GLY A 3 -4.20 -24.80 1.26
C GLY A 3 -4.99 -25.85 2.01
N ASP A 4 -4.81 -25.99 3.33
CA ASP A 4 -5.61 -26.89 4.16
C ASP A 4 -5.69 -26.37 5.59
N ILE A 5 -6.52 -25.35 5.78
CA ILE A 5 -6.86 -24.85 7.12
C ILE A 5 -8.29 -25.26 7.43
N ASN A 6 -8.45 -26.24 8.32
CA ASN A 6 -9.77 -26.79 8.68
C ASN A 6 -10.58 -27.32 7.48
N GLY A 7 -9.90 -27.93 6.48
CA GLY A 7 -10.53 -28.45 5.28
C GLY A 7 -10.93 -27.39 4.24
N LEU A 8 -10.46 -26.16 4.43
CA LEU A 8 -10.67 -25.06 3.47
C LEU A 8 -9.36 -24.75 2.76
N ASP A 9 -9.40 -24.70 1.44
CA ASP A 9 -8.28 -24.24 0.61
C ASP A 9 -8.46 -22.76 0.31
N TYR A 10 -7.60 -21.91 0.92
CA TYR A 10 -7.60 -20.46 0.72
C TYR A 10 -6.81 -20.03 -0.52
N ILE A 11 -6.10 -20.95 -1.16
CA ILE A 11 -5.27 -20.68 -2.36
C ILE A 11 -6.11 -20.81 -3.64
N VAL A 12 -7.00 -21.78 -3.70
CA VAL A 12 -7.86 -22.00 -4.89
C VAL A 12 -8.65 -20.74 -5.30
N PRO A 13 -9.23 -19.94 -4.38
CA PRO A 13 -9.87 -18.68 -4.75
C PRO A 13 -8.93 -17.69 -5.44
N LEU A 14 -7.64 -17.64 -5.07
CA LEU A 14 -6.65 -16.76 -5.70
C LEU A 14 -6.35 -17.16 -7.15
N THR A 15 -6.53 -18.44 -7.49
CA THR A 15 -6.32 -18.94 -8.86
C THR A 15 -7.52 -18.71 -9.77
N ASN A 16 -8.69 -18.42 -9.21
CA ASN A 16 -9.94 -18.30 -9.96
C ASN A 16 -10.20 -16.86 -10.39
N THR A 17 -9.26 -16.29 -11.14
CA THR A 17 -9.30 -14.92 -11.67
C THR A 17 -10.52 -14.63 -12.54
N SER A 18 -11.26 -15.67 -12.99
CA SER A 18 -12.43 -15.50 -13.83
C SER A 18 -13.73 -15.23 -13.05
N LYS A 19 -13.77 -15.49 -11.73
CA LYS A 19 -14.98 -15.33 -10.91
C LYS A 19 -15.00 -14.09 -10.03
N ALA A 20 -13.84 -13.55 -9.71
CA ALA A 20 -13.69 -12.30 -9.01
C ALA A 20 -12.61 -11.50 -9.74
N ALA A 21 -12.98 -10.92 -10.90
CA ALA A 21 -12.12 -9.90 -11.48
C ALA A 21 -11.98 -8.83 -10.41
N PRO A 22 -10.76 -8.58 -9.89
CA PRO A 22 -10.54 -7.51 -8.93
C PRO A 22 -11.10 -6.23 -9.51
N THR A 23 -11.83 -5.48 -8.71
CA THR A 23 -12.51 -4.26 -9.15
C THR A 23 -11.74 -3.01 -8.75
N SER A 24 -10.69 -3.17 -7.96
CA SER A 24 -9.87 -2.06 -7.47
C SER A 24 -8.37 -2.38 -7.55
N THR A 25 -7.55 -1.35 -7.61
CA THR A 25 -6.08 -1.45 -7.53
C THR A 25 -5.64 -2.14 -6.25
N GLN A 26 -6.33 -1.90 -5.13
CA GLN A 26 -6.02 -2.54 -3.84
C GLN A 26 -6.16 -4.07 -3.91
N ASP A 27 -7.15 -4.58 -4.62
CA ASP A 27 -7.34 -6.02 -4.79
C ASP A 27 -6.15 -6.64 -5.54
N PHE A 28 -5.67 -5.99 -6.61
CA PHE A 28 -4.50 -6.48 -7.35
C PHE A 28 -3.23 -6.43 -6.52
N ASN A 29 -3.03 -5.37 -5.74
CA ASN A 29 -1.89 -5.26 -4.85
C ASN A 29 -1.91 -6.35 -3.78
N SER A 30 -3.08 -6.63 -3.20
CA SER A 30 -3.25 -7.71 -2.23
C SER A 30 -2.94 -9.07 -2.83
N TYR A 31 -3.47 -9.38 -4.02
CA TYR A 31 -3.18 -10.63 -4.72
C TYR A 31 -1.69 -10.79 -5.05
N LEU A 32 -1.03 -9.73 -5.50
CA LEU A 32 0.39 -9.78 -5.82
C LEU A 32 1.23 -10.05 -4.58
N TYR A 33 0.89 -9.41 -3.46
CA TYR A 33 1.52 -9.65 -2.16
C TYR A 33 1.31 -11.10 -1.69
N ASP A 34 0.08 -11.62 -1.79
CA ASP A 34 -0.25 -12.99 -1.39
C ASP A 34 0.53 -14.02 -2.23
N ILE A 35 0.64 -13.80 -3.55
CA ILE A 35 1.40 -14.68 -4.44
C ILE A 35 2.88 -14.70 -4.03
N ALA A 36 3.47 -13.54 -3.73
CA ALA A 36 4.87 -13.43 -3.31
C ALA A 36 5.13 -14.09 -1.95
N SER A 37 4.11 -14.16 -1.08
CA SER A 37 4.21 -14.70 0.28
C SER A 37 4.04 -16.23 0.34
N ILE A 38 3.55 -16.86 -0.72
CA ILE A 38 3.25 -18.29 -0.77
C ILE A 38 4.41 -19.03 -1.43
N ASP A 39 4.86 -20.12 -0.79
CA ASP A 39 5.91 -21.00 -1.34
C ASP A 39 5.54 -21.46 -2.76
N PRO A 40 6.45 -21.32 -3.75
CA PRO A 40 6.23 -21.77 -5.12
C PRO A 40 5.82 -23.24 -5.26
N GLU A 41 6.27 -24.13 -4.35
CA GLU A 41 5.86 -25.54 -4.33
C GLU A 41 4.36 -25.70 -4.03
N VAL A 42 3.80 -24.82 -3.22
CA VAL A 42 2.37 -24.81 -2.90
C VAL A 42 1.56 -24.50 -4.16
N TRP A 43 1.99 -23.53 -4.97
CA TRP A 43 1.38 -23.24 -6.26
C TRP A 43 1.44 -24.42 -7.22
N ARG A 44 2.65 -25.01 -7.37
CA ARG A 44 2.88 -26.15 -8.26
C ARG A 44 2.06 -27.38 -7.88
N SER A 45 1.89 -27.65 -6.59
CA SER A 45 1.08 -28.78 -6.12
C SER A 45 -0.38 -28.68 -6.53
N ARG A 46 -0.84 -27.48 -6.88
CA ARG A 46 -2.20 -27.19 -7.35
C ARG A 46 -2.30 -27.01 -8.87
N GLY A 47 -1.21 -27.29 -9.58
CA GLY A 47 -1.15 -27.13 -11.03
C GLY A 47 -1.16 -25.67 -11.48
N VAL A 48 -0.77 -24.73 -10.61
CA VAL A 48 -0.70 -23.29 -10.90
C VAL A 48 0.74 -22.88 -11.09
N ASP A 49 1.00 -22.15 -12.16
CA ASP A 49 2.25 -21.43 -12.38
C ASP A 49 2.18 -20.09 -11.65
N GLY A 50 2.79 -20.00 -10.48
CA GLY A 50 2.79 -18.79 -9.65
C GLY A 50 3.52 -17.62 -10.32
N ASP A 51 4.58 -17.89 -11.10
CA ASP A 51 5.33 -16.86 -11.81
C ASP A 51 4.49 -16.26 -12.94
N MET A 52 3.78 -17.09 -13.71
CA MET A 52 2.87 -16.60 -14.74
C MET A 52 1.72 -15.78 -14.13
N LEU A 53 1.20 -16.20 -13.00
CA LEU A 53 0.14 -15.49 -12.30
C LEU A 53 0.66 -14.13 -11.79
N ALA A 54 1.86 -14.10 -11.21
CA ALA A 54 2.50 -12.87 -10.76
C ALA A 54 2.71 -11.88 -11.93
N GLU A 55 3.15 -12.32 -13.09
CA GLU A 55 3.32 -11.47 -14.28
C GLU A 55 2.00 -10.80 -14.72
N GLN A 56 0.89 -11.52 -14.65
CA GLN A 56 -0.42 -10.95 -14.98
C GLN A 56 -0.80 -9.83 -14.01
N PHE A 57 -0.60 -10.03 -12.70
CA PHE A 57 -0.90 -9.01 -11.70
C PHE A 57 0.09 -7.84 -11.73
N ILE A 58 1.39 -8.09 -11.92
CA ILE A 58 2.39 -7.04 -12.12
C ILE A 58 1.97 -6.14 -13.29
N THR A 59 1.64 -6.74 -14.43
CA THR A 59 1.20 -5.99 -15.62
C THR A 59 0.00 -5.10 -15.29
N ARG A 60 -0.93 -5.62 -14.48
CA ARG A 60 -2.12 -4.88 -14.10
C ARG A 60 -1.80 -3.73 -13.13
N VAL A 61 -1.00 -3.98 -12.10
CA VAL A 61 -0.57 -2.95 -11.14
C VAL A 61 0.19 -1.84 -11.86
N LEU A 62 1.14 -2.19 -12.74
CA LEU A 62 1.91 -1.21 -13.50
C LEU A 62 1.04 -0.36 -14.45
N ALA A 63 -0.07 -0.89 -14.95
CA ALA A 63 -1.00 -0.14 -15.79
C ALA A 63 -1.75 0.96 -15.03
N ASP A 64 -1.80 0.89 -13.72
CA ASP A 64 -2.45 1.90 -12.87
C ASP A 64 -1.48 3.03 -12.43
N GLN A 65 -0.21 2.98 -12.87
CA GLN A 65 0.74 4.06 -12.60
C GLN A 65 0.38 5.31 -13.40
N THR A 66 0.35 6.45 -12.71
CA THR A 66 -0.02 7.76 -13.26
C THR A 66 1.18 8.50 -13.85
N LEU A 67 0.93 9.58 -14.61
CA LEU A 67 1.98 10.34 -15.29
C LEU A 67 2.94 11.05 -14.32
N ASP A 68 2.50 11.33 -13.09
CA ASP A 68 3.33 11.90 -12.03
C ASP A 68 4.19 10.86 -11.31
N GLY A 69 4.04 9.59 -11.66
CA GLY A 69 4.77 8.45 -11.09
C GLY A 69 4.08 7.77 -9.93
N GLY A 70 3.00 8.35 -9.37
CA GLY A 70 2.18 7.73 -8.36
C GLY A 70 1.31 6.61 -8.93
N PHE A 71 0.43 6.05 -8.10
CA PHE A 71 -0.58 5.08 -8.50
C PHE A 71 -1.96 5.62 -8.14
N ASP A 72 -2.92 5.45 -9.06
CA ASP A 72 -4.29 5.92 -8.86
C ASP A 72 -5.06 4.92 -7.99
N GLY A 73 -5.71 5.43 -6.95
CA GLY A 73 -6.59 4.65 -6.09
C GLY A 73 -8.06 4.82 -6.41
N TYR A 74 -8.43 5.69 -7.31
CA TYR A 74 -9.81 6.07 -7.52
C TYR A 74 -10.37 5.59 -8.86
N TYR A 75 -11.02 4.39 -8.83
CA TYR A 75 -12.05 3.96 -9.79
C TYR A 75 -11.76 4.13 -11.29
N GLY A 76 -10.75 3.48 -11.78
CA GLY A 76 -10.69 3.21 -13.22
C GLY A 76 -10.37 4.40 -14.11
N TYR A 77 -9.79 5.45 -13.58
CA TYR A 77 -9.20 6.55 -14.34
C TYR A 77 -7.70 6.39 -14.58
N SER A 78 -7.24 5.15 -14.62
CA SER A 78 -5.86 4.88 -15.04
C SER A 78 -5.69 5.13 -16.54
N VAL A 79 -4.44 5.38 -16.95
CA VAL A 79 -4.07 5.47 -18.37
C VAL A 79 -4.58 4.25 -19.17
N ALA A 80 -4.67 3.08 -18.53
CA ALA A 80 -5.15 1.83 -19.13
C ALA A 80 -6.67 1.82 -19.42
N THR A 81 -7.47 2.65 -18.74
CA THR A 81 -8.92 2.72 -18.93
C THR A 81 -9.38 3.96 -19.69
N ALA A 82 -8.44 4.89 -19.99
CA ALA A 82 -8.73 6.05 -20.80
C ALA A 82 -9.19 5.64 -22.20
N LYS A 83 -10.30 6.21 -22.66
CA LYS A 83 -10.72 6.07 -24.03
C LYS A 83 -9.81 6.89 -24.93
N GLU A 84 -9.64 6.43 -26.18
CA GLU A 84 -8.84 7.15 -27.18
C GLU A 84 -9.30 8.61 -27.30
N GLY A 85 -8.41 9.56 -27.03
CA GLY A 85 -8.69 11.00 -27.05
C GLY A 85 -9.07 11.64 -25.71
N GLU A 86 -9.18 10.89 -24.62
CA GLU A 86 -9.30 11.45 -23.27
C GLU A 86 -7.92 11.74 -22.68
N THR A 87 -7.72 12.98 -22.22
CA THR A 87 -6.54 13.32 -21.42
C THR A 87 -6.78 12.85 -20.01
N VAL A 88 -6.23 11.71 -19.65
CA VAL A 88 -6.27 11.24 -18.26
C VAL A 88 -5.23 12.03 -17.47
N ILE A 89 -5.70 12.98 -16.69
CA ILE A 89 -4.90 13.61 -15.64
C ILE A 89 -5.11 12.75 -14.40
N GLY A 90 -4.59 11.52 -14.42
CA GLY A 90 -4.49 10.71 -13.22
C GLY A 90 -3.47 11.35 -12.30
N GLN A 91 -3.89 11.73 -11.11
CA GLN A 91 -2.99 12.09 -10.03
C GLN A 91 -2.77 10.86 -9.16
N GLY A 92 -1.54 10.59 -8.80
CA GLY A 92 -1.22 9.56 -7.84
C GLY A 92 -1.87 9.85 -6.48
N SER A 93 -2.24 8.79 -5.79
CA SER A 93 -2.69 8.84 -4.40
C SER A 93 -1.57 8.30 -3.50
N VAL A 94 -1.32 8.94 -2.38
CA VAL A 94 -0.25 8.51 -1.44
C VAL A 94 -0.50 7.09 -0.91
N PRO A 95 -1.66 6.75 -0.34
CA PRO A 95 -1.92 5.40 0.17
C PRO A 95 -1.81 4.33 -0.91
N GLU A 96 -2.36 4.59 -2.10
CA GLU A 96 -2.34 3.62 -3.19
C GLU A 96 -0.94 3.44 -3.76
N THR A 97 -0.16 4.52 -3.86
CA THR A 97 1.23 4.44 -4.27
C THR A 97 2.05 3.58 -3.29
N ILE A 98 1.92 3.82 -1.98
CA ILE A 98 2.60 3.01 -0.95
C ILE A 98 2.17 1.54 -1.05
N SER A 99 0.88 1.27 -1.24
CA SER A 99 0.34 -0.08 -1.41
C SER A 99 0.91 -0.79 -2.64
N ALA A 100 0.88 -0.12 -3.79
CA ALA A 100 1.40 -0.66 -5.05
C ALA A 100 2.89 -0.96 -4.97
N LEU A 101 3.69 -0.02 -4.46
CA LEU A 101 5.14 -0.22 -4.30
C LEU A 101 5.45 -1.35 -3.31
N SER A 102 4.67 -1.48 -2.23
CA SER A 102 4.81 -2.58 -1.27
C SER A 102 4.55 -3.95 -1.91
N ALA A 103 3.56 -4.03 -2.79
CA ALA A 103 3.26 -5.26 -3.54
C ALA A 103 4.34 -5.58 -4.59
N LEU A 104 4.87 -4.55 -5.26
CA LEU A 104 5.91 -4.68 -6.27
C LEU A 104 7.30 -4.97 -5.69
N ALA A 105 7.54 -4.67 -4.41
CA ALA A 105 8.86 -4.79 -3.78
C ALA A 105 9.50 -6.18 -3.93
N SER A 106 8.71 -7.26 -3.87
CA SER A 106 9.19 -8.63 -4.05
C SER A 106 9.63 -8.95 -5.49
N TYR A 107 9.33 -8.08 -6.44
CA TYR A 107 9.62 -8.25 -7.87
C TYR A 107 10.56 -7.17 -8.41
N ARG A 108 11.25 -6.45 -7.52
CA ARG A 108 12.12 -5.31 -7.84
C ARG A 108 13.30 -5.62 -8.77
N ASP A 109 13.65 -6.90 -8.92
CA ASP A 109 14.69 -7.34 -9.83
C ASP A 109 14.27 -7.27 -11.33
N LYS A 110 12.98 -7.07 -11.61
CA LYS A 110 12.47 -6.86 -12.96
C LYS A 110 12.64 -5.40 -13.36
N GLU A 111 13.22 -5.14 -14.54
CA GLU A 111 13.56 -3.79 -14.99
C GLU A 111 12.36 -2.83 -15.00
N ASN A 112 11.22 -3.28 -15.52
CA ASN A 112 9.99 -2.49 -15.56
C ASN A 112 9.42 -2.21 -14.18
N VAL A 113 9.54 -3.14 -13.24
CA VAL A 113 9.12 -2.98 -11.85
C VAL A 113 10.05 -2.01 -11.12
N ALA A 114 11.36 -2.17 -11.28
CA ALA A 114 12.35 -1.25 -10.72
C ALA A 114 12.11 0.20 -11.16
N ALA A 115 11.86 0.40 -12.45
CA ALA A 115 11.55 1.72 -12.99
C ALA A 115 10.26 2.33 -12.40
N ALA A 116 9.21 1.51 -12.24
CA ALA A 116 7.96 1.95 -11.63
C ALA A 116 8.12 2.27 -10.14
N ILE A 117 8.92 1.48 -9.41
CA ILE A 117 9.25 1.76 -8.00
C ILE A 117 9.96 3.11 -7.87
N GLU A 118 10.99 3.39 -8.68
CA GLU A 118 11.72 4.65 -8.61
C GLU A 118 10.84 5.85 -8.97
N ALA A 119 9.94 5.73 -9.94
CA ALA A 119 8.97 6.77 -10.26
C ALA A 119 8.01 7.01 -9.08
N GLY A 120 7.48 5.96 -8.47
CA GLY A 120 6.61 6.06 -7.30
C GLY A 120 7.31 6.66 -6.08
N LEU A 121 8.57 6.30 -5.81
CA LEU A 121 9.36 6.91 -4.74
C LEU A 121 9.61 8.40 -5.00
N THR A 122 9.83 8.79 -6.25
CA THR A 122 9.97 10.20 -6.64
C THR A 122 8.67 10.96 -6.38
N TYR A 123 7.53 10.37 -6.76
CA TYR A 123 6.21 10.94 -6.45
C TYR A 123 6.03 11.11 -4.93
N LEU A 124 6.22 10.05 -4.14
CA LEU A 124 6.07 10.10 -2.67
C LEU A 124 6.96 11.16 -2.04
N SER A 125 8.22 11.29 -2.49
CA SER A 125 9.11 12.34 -2.02
C SER A 125 8.58 13.74 -2.35
N SER A 126 7.94 13.92 -3.49
CA SER A 126 7.42 15.23 -3.93
C SER A 126 6.20 15.71 -3.15
N VAL A 127 5.38 14.76 -2.65
CA VAL A 127 4.14 15.03 -1.92
C VAL A 127 4.27 14.88 -0.40
N GLN A 128 5.45 14.50 0.09
CA GLN A 128 5.74 14.40 1.52
C GLN A 128 5.56 15.76 2.20
N LEU A 129 4.88 15.79 3.34
CA LEU A 129 4.61 17.02 4.09
C LEU A 129 5.87 17.59 4.74
N ALA A 130 5.82 18.88 5.07
CA ALA A 130 6.95 19.64 5.58
C ALA A 130 7.48 19.14 6.95
N ASP A 131 6.65 18.43 7.71
CA ASP A 131 6.99 17.80 8.99
C ASP A 131 7.56 16.38 8.84
N GLY A 132 7.68 15.89 7.60
CA GLY A 132 8.18 14.54 7.29
C GLY A 132 7.10 13.46 7.23
N SER A 133 5.83 13.79 7.54
CA SER A 133 4.70 12.86 7.49
C SER A 133 4.11 12.74 6.09
N PHE A 134 3.07 11.91 5.97
CA PHE A 134 2.26 11.73 4.77
C PHE A 134 0.78 11.94 5.08
N GLU A 135 0.03 12.43 4.09
CA GLU A 135 -1.41 12.57 4.14
C GLU A 135 -2.15 11.29 3.70
N CYS A 136 -3.44 11.20 4.03
CA CYS A 136 -4.35 10.18 3.51
C CYS A 136 -5.29 10.76 2.46
N TRP A 137 -6.09 11.75 2.87
CA TRP A 137 -7.09 12.41 2.04
C TRP A 137 -7.11 13.90 2.38
N GLY A 138 -6.36 14.70 1.66
CA GLY A 138 -6.21 16.13 1.91
C GLY A 138 -4.86 16.48 2.56
N ASP A 139 -4.68 17.71 2.98
CA ASP A 139 -3.38 18.25 3.43
C ASP A 139 -3.06 17.95 4.90
N THR A 140 -3.69 16.94 5.52
CA THR A 140 -3.54 16.64 6.97
C THR A 140 -2.62 15.45 7.18
N PRO A 141 -1.63 15.56 8.08
CA PRO A 141 -0.77 14.45 8.47
C PRO A 141 -1.57 13.24 8.97
N ASN A 142 -1.20 12.03 8.50
CA ASN A 142 -1.85 10.78 8.89
C ASN A 142 -0.84 9.75 9.36
N GLY A 143 -0.97 9.29 10.61
CA GLY A 143 -0.06 8.34 11.24
C GLY A 143 -0.08 6.97 10.60
N ALA A 144 -1.25 6.47 10.16
CA ALA A 144 -1.35 5.16 9.53
C ALA A 144 -0.63 5.14 8.16
N VAL A 145 -0.79 6.20 7.37
CA VAL A 145 -0.09 6.33 6.07
C VAL A 145 1.41 6.52 6.28
N THR A 146 1.79 7.35 7.27
CA THR A 146 3.20 7.56 7.62
C THR A 146 3.88 6.27 8.09
N LEU A 147 3.19 5.44 8.87
CA LEU A 147 3.67 4.12 9.26
C LEU A 147 3.79 3.16 8.06
N SER A 148 2.83 3.22 7.15
CA SER A 148 2.89 2.42 5.92
C SER A 148 4.09 2.79 5.06
N MET A 149 4.46 4.07 5.02
CA MET A 149 5.68 4.51 4.33
C MET A 149 6.95 3.95 5.00
N LEU A 150 7.04 3.93 6.33
CA LEU A 150 8.17 3.29 7.03
C LEU A 150 8.27 1.80 6.69
N SER A 151 7.13 1.11 6.63
CA SER A 151 7.09 -0.30 6.23
C SER A 151 7.52 -0.51 4.77
N LEU A 152 7.18 0.41 3.88
CA LEU A 152 7.65 0.39 2.49
C LEU A 152 9.16 0.61 2.41
N MET A 153 9.69 1.58 3.16
CA MET A 153 11.15 1.83 3.21
C MET A 153 11.91 0.59 3.65
N ASP A 154 11.44 -0.11 4.70
CA ASP A 154 12.02 -1.37 5.17
C ASP A 154 12.00 -2.45 4.08
N LYS A 155 10.86 -2.66 3.41
CA LYS A 155 10.73 -3.64 2.32
C LYS A 155 11.66 -3.38 1.13
N LEU A 156 11.95 -2.13 0.86
CA LEU A 156 12.82 -1.71 -0.24
C LEU A 156 14.28 -1.51 0.16
N ASP A 157 14.65 -1.80 1.41
CA ASP A 157 15.97 -1.57 2.00
C ASP A 157 16.40 -0.08 1.92
N ILE A 158 15.43 0.85 2.04
CA ILE A 158 15.68 2.29 2.05
C ILE A 158 15.98 2.74 3.48
N SER A 159 17.10 3.45 3.66
CA SER A 159 17.46 4.01 4.98
C SER A 159 16.42 5.03 5.44
N ILE A 160 16.12 5.06 6.74
CA ILE A 160 15.29 6.11 7.35
C ILE A 160 15.88 7.52 7.20
N ASP A 161 17.20 7.61 6.95
CA ASP A 161 17.92 8.86 6.71
C ASP A 161 18.11 9.16 5.21
N ASP A 162 17.40 8.48 4.32
CA ASP A 162 17.44 8.75 2.89
C ASP A 162 17.01 10.19 2.62
N GLU A 163 17.90 10.97 2.01
CA GLU A 163 17.72 12.42 1.79
C GLU A 163 16.43 12.75 1.01
N ARG A 164 15.91 11.83 0.20
CA ARG A 164 14.65 12.00 -0.52
C ARG A 164 13.47 12.19 0.44
N PHE A 165 13.53 11.54 1.61
CA PHE A 165 12.45 11.47 2.60
C PHE A 165 12.77 12.24 3.89
N VAL A 166 13.72 13.18 3.85
CA VAL A 166 14.00 14.14 4.93
C VAL A 166 13.44 15.51 4.54
N LYS A 167 12.46 16.02 5.29
CA LYS A 167 11.84 17.33 5.06
C LYS A 167 12.10 18.26 6.26
N ASN A 168 12.71 19.40 6.02
CA ASN A 168 13.05 20.38 7.07
C ASN A 168 13.85 19.77 8.24
N GLY A 169 14.64 18.73 7.97
CA GLY A 169 15.43 18.03 8.98
C GLY A 169 14.68 16.91 9.70
N ASN A 170 13.41 16.67 9.39
CA ASN A 170 12.63 15.56 9.95
C ASN A 170 12.62 14.37 8.97
N THR A 171 12.92 13.19 9.49
CA THR A 171 12.74 11.91 8.81
C THR A 171 11.27 11.46 8.93
N VAL A 172 10.88 10.44 8.15
CA VAL A 172 9.57 9.78 8.31
C VAL A 172 9.41 9.19 9.71
N ALA A 173 10.50 8.68 10.31
CA ALA A 173 10.49 8.15 11.66
C ALA A 173 10.31 9.25 12.72
N ASP A 174 10.86 10.45 12.51
CA ASP A 174 10.64 11.59 13.41
C ASP A 174 9.18 12.03 13.33
N ALA A 175 8.61 12.11 12.12
CA ALA A 175 7.20 12.41 11.94
C ALA A 175 6.31 11.36 12.62
N MET A 176 6.62 10.06 12.48
CA MET A 176 5.84 9.00 13.13
C MET A 176 5.81 9.12 14.65
N ARG A 177 6.90 9.58 15.28
CA ARG A 177 6.95 9.79 16.75
C ARG A 177 5.94 10.83 17.22
N THR A 178 5.55 11.79 16.38
CA THR A 178 4.56 12.82 16.76
C THR A 178 3.15 12.24 16.94
N PHE A 179 2.86 11.10 16.31
CA PHE A 179 1.59 10.38 16.45
C PHE A 179 1.53 9.48 17.69
N TYR A 180 2.61 9.39 18.47
CA TYR A 180 2.60 8.63 19.71
C TYR A 180 1.96 9.44 20.84
N VAL A 181 0.96 8.83 21.50
CA VAL A 181 0.28 9.39 22.67
C VAL A 181 0.52 8.46 23.84
N ASP A 182 1.09 8.98 24.91
CA ASP A 182 1.42 8.19 26.11
C ASP A 182 0.17 7.55 26.71
N GLY A 183 0.24 6.26 27.00
CA GLY A 183 -0.88 5.46 27.51
C GLY A 183 -1.90 5.02 26.48
N VAL A 184 -1.83 5.50 25.22
CA VAL A 184 -2.75 5.15 24.13
C VAL A 184 -2.02 4.37 23.04
N GLY A 185 -0.81 4.81 22.66
CA GLY A 185 -0.04 4.28 21.54
C GLY A 185 -0.03 5.25 20.34
N PHE A 186 0.09 4.71 19.14
CA PHE A 186 0.07 5.52 17.92
C PHE A 186 -1.36 5.77 17.44
N ILE A 187 -1.66 7.02 17.09
CA ILE A 187 -2.96 7.47 16.55
C ILE A 187 -2.84 7.70 15.05
N SER A 188 -3.96 7.62 14.32
CA SER A 188 -3.97 7.81 12.87
C SER A 188 -4.07 9.28 12.47
N ASP A 189 -4.80 10.09 13.24
CA ASP A 189 -4.91 11.53 13.01
C ASP A 189 -5.10 12.29 14.33
N PHE A 190 -4.92 13.62 14.28
CA PHE A 190 -5.02 14.49 15.44
C PHE A 190 -6.43 15.09 15.65
N GLU A 191 -7.40 14.81 14.78
CA GLU A 191 -8.76 15.37 14.87
C GLU A 191 -9.65 14.66 15.90
N VAL A 192 -9.08 13.80 16.76
CA VAL A 192 -9.83 13.25 17.87
C VAL A 192 -10.00 14.34 18.95
N GLU A 193 -11.03 15.15 18.82
CA GLU A 193 -11.46 16.11 19.86
C GLU A 193 -11.99 15.41 21.13
N ALA A 194 -11.62 14.19 21.41
CA ALA A 194 -11.99 13.53 22.65
C ALA A 194 -10.89 13.77 23.69
N PRO A 195 -11.21 14.31 24.86
CA PRO A 195 -10.26 14.28 25.97
C PRO A 195 -9.92 12.81 26.23
N LEU A 196 -8.61 12.49 26.20
CA LEU A 196 -8.06 11.15 26.39
C LEU A 196 -8.37 10.52 27.78
N ASP A 197 -9.08 11.26 28.64
CA ASP A 197 -9.58 10.80 29.93
C ASP A 197 -10.86 9.97 29.85
N ASP A 198 -11.52 9.94 28.68
CA ASP A 198 -12.73 9.13 28.46
C ASP A 198 -12.55 8.17 27.27
N LEU A 199 -11.81 7.09 27.47
CA LEU A 199 -11.61 6.02 26.49
C LEU A 199 -12.93 5.35 26.04
N SER A 200 -14.06 5.58 26.74
CA SER A 200 -15.36 5.08 26.34
C SER A 200 -15.94 5.80 25.11
N ARG A 201 -15.34 6.94 24.74
CA ARG A 201 -15.71 7.74 23.57
C ARG A 201 -14.82 7.53 22.35
N LEU A 202 -13.79 6.70 22.45
CA LEU A 202 -13.08 6.27 21.26
C LEU A 202 -14.11 5.62 20.33
N PRO A 203 -14.20 6.04 19.04
CA PRO A 203 -15.12 5.39 18.14
C PRO A 203 -14.78 3.91 18.13
N VAL A 204 -15.71 3.11 18.64
CA VAL A 204 -15.66 1.66 18.47
C VAL A 204 -15.89 1.48 16.97
N TYR A 205 -14.81 1.35 16.22
CA TYR A 205 -14.93 0.91 14.85
C TYR A 205 -15.57 -0.47 14.90
N GLU A 206 -16.83 -0.56 14.51
CA GLU A 206 -17.60 -1.81 14.45
C GLU A 206 -17.00 -2.79 13.41
N ASN A 207 -15.95 -2.37 12.69
CA ASN A 207 -15.24 -3.22 11.77
C ASN A 207 -13.94 -3.74 12.41
N PRO A 208 -13.95 -4.99 12.94
CA PRO A 208 -12.79 -5.57 13.65
C PRO A 208 -11.55 -5.72 12.75
N VAL A 209 -11.67 -5.57 11.44
CA VAL A 209 -10.54 -5.66 10.50
C VAL A 209 -9.75 -4.35 10.47
N MET A 210 -10.40 -3.21 10.64
CA MET A 210 -9.69 -1.91 10.65
C MET A 210 -9.14 -1.55 12.04
N GLY A 211 -9.72 -2.08 13.11
CA GLY A 211 -9.26 -1.83 14.50
C GLY A 211 -7.93 -2.50 14.86
N ASN A 212 -7.46 -3.47 14.08
CA ASN A 212 -6.22 -4.20 14.38
C ASN A 212 -4.95 -3.55 13.81
N TYR A 213 -5.06 -2.51 12.99
CA TYR A 213 -3.88 -1.81 12.46
C TYR A 213 -3.41 -0.64 13.32
N SER A 214 -4.20 -0.23 14.32
CA SER A 214 -3.86 0.88 15.22
C SER A 214 -3.22 0.44 16.54
N THR A 215 -2.92 -0.85 16.72
CA THR A 215 -2.36 -1.41 17.97
C THR A 215 -1.16 -2.33 17.72
N ILE A 216 -0.23 -1.90 16.86
CA ILE A 216 1.09 -2.55 16.80
C ILE A 216 2.15 -1.57 17.24
#